data_bbbf01fa84b6109b290f7508747f0043
#
_entry.id   bbbf01fa84b6109b290f7508747f0043
#
_cell.length_a   1.000
_cell.length_b   1.000
_cell.length_c   1.000
_cell.angle_alpha   90.00
_cell.angle_beta   90.00
_cell.angle_gamma   90.00
#
_symmetry.space_group_name_H-M   'P 1'
#
loop_
_entity.id
_entity.type
_entity.pdbx_description
1 polymer ?
#
loop_
_entity_poly.entity_id
_entity_poly.type
_entity_poly.pdbx_seq_one_letter_code
_entity_poly.pdbx_strand_id
1 'polypeptide(L)'
;MARAKIDYHRCVGQKHRRPNVVARVGPGGVFPCVNFRFRVAGMAPTPPIVMTIAGFDPSSGAGITADIKTIAAHECYGVCCITALTVQSTQGVRRVEAVDPKIIRETLQELVLDLTVDAVHIGMLGNAQVVQVVADFLEQTLPGGARLPHVVLDPILKSSSGADLLDAAGTRLLIKKVIPLAEVVTPNLGEASVLTGSAVTSLDEMREAAGRLHSLGAANVVITGGHLEKASDLLSFATARGPEQEVFKADRQRSNSTHGTGCAFATALACHLAHGRGLPEAVLLSKVYVSAAISNAYPLGHGVGPLHHLYRMSQQRRSSSVVSEGEHAHSRS
;
A
#
# COMPACT_ATOMS: atom_id res chain seq x y z
N MET A 1 -37.21 18.66 -14.69
CA MET A 1 -36.83 17.31 -15.13
C MET A 1 -36.35 17.36 -16.57
N ALA A 2 -35.03 17.45 -16.79
CA ALA A 2 -34.42 17.39 -18.11
C ALA A 2 -33.58 16.12 -18.19
N ARG A 3 -34.00 15.15 -19.00
CA ARG A 3 -33.25 13.92 -19.29
C ARG A 3 -32.13 14.28 -20.28
N ALA A 4 -30.89 14.18 -19.85
CA ALA A 4 -29.75 14.20 -20.77
C ALA A 4 -29.71 12.87 -21.54
N LYS A 5 -29.91 12.90 -22.85
CA LYS A 5 -29.60 11.82 -23.78
C LYS A 5 -28.10 11.92 -24.09
N ILE A 6 -27.35 10.87 -23.77
CA ILE A 6 -25.97 10.72 -24.22
C ILE A 6 -26.01 10.01 -25.56
N ASP A 7 -25.70 10.72 -26.63
CA ASP A 7 -25.55 10.17 -27.98
C ASP A 7 -24.15 9.59 -28.17
N TYR A 8 -24.06 8.26 -28.28
CA TYR A 8 -22.81 7.49 -28.46
C TYR A 8 -22.47 7.27 -29.95
N HIS A 9 -22.60 8.27 -30.80
CA HIS A 9 -22.12 8.15 -32.19
C HIS A 9 -21.38 9.40 -32.65
N ARG A 10 -20.09 9.19 -32.93
CA ARG A 10 -19.08 9.98 -33.69
C ARG A 10 -17.93 10.50 -32.81
N CYS A 11 -16.90 9.71 -32.72
CA CYS A 11 -15.51 10.19 -32.68
C CYS A 11 -14.56 9.06 -33.11
N VAL A 12 -14.66 8.66 -34.37
CA VAL A 12 -13.55 7.97 -35.06
C VAL A 12 -12.93 9.00 -36.01
N GLY A 13 -11.70 9.40 -35.73
CA GLY A 13 -10.86 10.14 -36.67
C GLY A 13 -10.56 11.60 -36.31
N GLN A 14 -9.90 11.88 -35.20
CA GLN A 14 -9.05 13.07 -35.13
C GLN A 14 -7.77 12.74 -34.35
N LYS A 15 -6.64 12.84 -35.02
CA LYS A 15 -5.29 12.78 -34.43
C LYS A 15 -5.19 13.87 -33.39
N HIS A 16 -4.98 13.50 -32.13
CA HIS A 16 -4.77 14.42 -31.00
C HIS A 16 -3.53 15.29 -31.27
N ARG A 17 -3.74 16.54 -31.69
CA ARG A 17 -2.75 17.59 -31.51
C ARG A 17 -2.76 18.01 -30.07
N ARG A 18 -1.68 17.80 -29.36
CA ARG A 18 -1.45 18.39 -28.02
C ARG A 18 -1.52 19.92 -28.17
N PRO A 19 -2.25 20.64 -27.31
CA PRO A 19 -2.19 22.11 -27.32
C PRO A 19 -0.79 22.53 -26.85
N ASN A 20 0.05 23.01 -27.76
CA ASN A 20 1.28 23.71 -27.39
C ASN A 20 0.90 25.07 -26.81
N VAL A 21 0.90 25.18 -25.47
CA VAL A 21 0.87 26.49 -24.81
C VAL A 21 2.29 27.02 -24.82
N VAL A 22 2.60 27.90 -25.77
CA VAL A 22 3.87 28.64 -25.79
C VAL A 22 3.71 29.81 -24.83
N ALA A 23 4.26 29.67 -23.61
CA ALA A 23 4.48 30.82 -22.74
C ALA A 23 5.70 31.59 -23.31
N ARG A 24 5.50 32.80 -23.80
CA ARG A 24 6.60 33.70 -24.15
C ARG A 24 7.28 34.17 -22.87
N VAL A 25 8.48 33.66 -22.64
CA VAL A 25 9.36 34.12 -21.57
C VAL A 25 10.35 35.13 -22.14
N GLY A 26 10.44 36.32 -21.52
CA GLY A 26 11.49 37.29 -21.81
C GLY A 26 12.87 36.75 -21.44
N PRO A 27 13.96 37.35 -21.94
CA PRO A 27 15.31 36.80 -21.83
C PRO A 27 15.81 36.86 -20.39
N GLY A 28 16.12 35.71 -19.81
CA GLY A 28 16.94 35.56 -18.63
C GLY A 28 16.23 35.06 -17.35
N GLY A 29 15.77 33.83 -17.33
CA GLY A 29 15.35 33.21 -16.06
C GLY A 29 15.12 31.72 -16.22
N VAL A 30 16.00 30.90 -15.62
CA VAL A 30 15.78 29.47 -15.44
C VAL A 30 14.87 29.32 -14.21
N PHE A 31 13.60 28.96 -14.43
CA PHE A 31 12.70 28.57 -13.34
C PHE A 31 12.68 27.05 -13.21
N PRO A 32 12.63 26.52 -11.96
CA PRO A 32 12.47 25.09 -11.75
C PRO A 32 11.11 24.62 -12.31
N CYS A 33 11.06 23.43 -12.91
CA CYS A 33 9.84 22.81 -13.40
C CYS A 33 8.84 22.63 -12.25
N VAL A 34 7.89 23.54 -12.15
CA VAL A 34 6.75 23.41 -11.26
C VAL A 34 5.72 22.57 -12.02
N ASN A 35 5.39 21.39 -11.50
CA ASN A 35 4.29 20.58 -12.01
C ASN A 35 2.97 21.33 -11.82
N PHE A 36 2.53 22.05 -12.85
CA PHE A 36 1.19 22.66 -12.87
C PHE A 36 0.16 21.56 -13.13
N ARG A 37 -0.56 21.14 -12.07
CA ARG A 37 -1.83 20.41 -12.23
C ARG A 37 -2.87 21.41 -12.78
N PHE A 38 -3.20 21.31 -14.07
CA PHE A 38 -4.30 22.09 -14.65
C PHE A 38 -5.62 21.63 -14.04
N ARG A 39 -6.27 22.46 -13.22
CA ARG A 39 -7.66 22.27 -12.84
C ARG A 39 -8.56 22.71 -14.01
N VAL A 40 -9.20 21.78 -14.67
CA VAL A 40 -10.33 22.07 -15.56
C VAL A 40 -11.52 22.37 -14.65
N ALA A 41 -12.10 23.57 -14.75
CA ALA A 41 -13.25 23.96 -13.94
C ALA A 41 -14.41 22.97 -14.17
N GLY A 42 -14.88 22.33 -13.09
CA GLY A 42 -16.00 21.37 -13.12
C GLY A 42 -15.60 19.87 -13.08
N MET A 43 -14.32 19.52 -13.16
CA MET A 43 -13.86 18.13 -12.94
C MET A 43 -13.46 17.91 -11.48
N ALA A 44 -13.82 16.75 -10.93
CA ALA A 44 -13.30 16.33 -9.63
C ALA A 44 -11.76 16.31 -9.64
N PRO A 45 -11.09 16.65 -8.52
CA PRO A 45 -9.63 16.55 -8.44
C PRO A 45 -9.20 15.09 -8.66
N THR A 46 -8.11 14.89 -9.40
CA THR A 46 -7.52 13.55 -9.57
C THR A 46 -7.11 13.02 -8.20
N PRO A 47 -7.57 11.84 -7.78
CA PRO A 47 -7.13 11.25 -6.53
C PRO A 47 -5.64 10.91 -6.59
N PRO A 48 -4.96 10.80 -5.43
CA PRO A 48 -3.59 10.29 -5.40
C PRO A 48 -3.51 8.90 -6.04
N ILE A 49 -2.44 8.63 -6.80
CA ILE A 49 -2.21 7.34 -7.46
C ILE A 49 -1.23 6.53 -6.62
N VAL A 50 -1.68 5.37 -6.14
CA VAL A 50 -0.86 4.44 -5.37
C VAL A 50 -0.61 3.19 -6.21
N MET A 51 0.68 2.88 -6.43
CA MET A 51 1.10 1.65 -7.11
C MET A 51 1.35 0.56 -6.08
N THR A 52 0.76 -0.63 -6.28
CA THR A 52 1.11 -1.83 -5.50
C THR A 52 1.84 -2.85 -6.35
N ILE A 53 2.96 -3.36 -5.84
CA ILE A 53 3.83 -4.37 -6.46
C ILE A 53 3.82 -5.59 -5.55
N ALA A 54 2.97 -6.58 -5.83
CA ALA A 54 2.76 -7.70 -4.92
C ALA A 54 2.24 -8.96 -5.62
N GLY A 55 2.14 -10.07 -4.90
CA GLY A 55 1.53 -11.31 -5.37
C GLY A 55 0.01 -11.22 -5.48
N PHE A 56 -0.57 -12.06 -6.31
CA PHE A 56 -2.00 -12.19 -6.49
C PHE A 56 -2.57 -13.28 -5.57
N ASP A 57 -3.41 -12.90 -4.61
CA ASP A 57 -4.21 -13.81 -3.79
C ASP A 57 -5.63 -13.92 -4.34
N PRO A 58 -6.02 -15.08 -4.95
CA PRO A 58 -7.35 -15.26 -5.52
C PRO A 58 -8.46 -15.28 -4.47
N SER A 59 -8.15 -15.52 -3.18
CA SER A 59 -9.12 -15.42 -2.09
C SER A 59 -9.43 -13.98 -1.70
N SER A 60 -8.65 -13.04 -2.22
CA SER A 60 -8.82 -11.60 -2.02
C SER A 60 -8.69 -11.13 -0.56
N GLY A 61 -7.97 -11.90 0.26
CA GLY A 61 -7.70 -11.57 1.65
C GLY A 61 -6.38 -10.81 1.84
N ALA A 62 -5.43 -11.02 0.93
CA ALA A 62 -4.10 -10.39 0.92
C ALA A 62 -3.68 -10.02 -0.51
N GLY A 63 -2.42 -9.58 -0.69
CA GLY A 63 -1.82 -9.25 -1.98
C GLY A 63 -2.57 -8.19 -2.77
N ILE A 64 -2.33 -8.12 -4.08
CA ILE A 64 -2.88 -7.10 -5.00
C ILE A 64 -4.38 -6.85 -4.79
N THR A 65 -5.17 -7.92 -4.59
CA THR A 65 -6.63 -7.78 -4.48
C THR A 65 -7.08 -7.14 -3.18
N ALA A 66 -6.37 -7.36 -2.08
CA ALA A 66 -6.58 -6.66 -0.82
C ALA A 66 -6.04 -5.22 -0.88
N ASP A 67 -4.89 -5.03 -1.52
CA ASP A 67 -4.27 -3.71 -1.68
C ASP A 67 -5.17 -2.76 -2.47
N ILE A 68 -5.70 -3.20 -3.61
CA ILE A 68 -6.63 -2.39 -4.43
C ILE A 68 -7.89 -2.01 -3.63
N LYS A 69 -8.45 -2.93 -2.81
CA LYS A 69 -9.57 -2.59 -1.92
C LYS A 69 -9.19 -1.56 -0.86
N THR A 70 -7.99 -1.70 -0.28
CA THR A 70 -7.45 -0.76 0.72
C THR A 70 -7.22 0.61 0.10
N ILE A 71 -6.61 0.67 -1.09
CA ILE A 71 -6.39 1.91 -1.85
C ILE A 71 -7.72 2.61 -2.15
N ALA A 72 -8.72 1.85 -2.62
CA ALA A 72 -10.05 2.39 -2.89
C ALA A 72 -10.75 2.89 -1.61
N ALA A 73 -10.58 2.19 -0.47
CA ALA A 73 -11.12 2.62 0.83
C ALA A 73 -10.49 3.92 1.37
N HIS A 74 -9.32 4.30 0.84
CA HIS A 74 -8.61 5.54 1.16
C HIS A 74 -8.77 6.63 0.08
N GLU A 75 -9.72 6.46 -0.83
CA GLU A 75 -10.02 7.43 -1.90
C GLU A 75 -8.81 7.72 -2.82
N CYS A 76 -7.93 6.73 -2.98
CA CYS A 76 -6.82 6.74 -3.92
C CYS A 76 -7.17 5.93 -5.18
N TYR A 77 -6.48 6.22 -6.29
CA TYR A 77 -6.53 5.40 -7.48
C TYR A 77 -5.42 4.35 -7.44
N GLY A 78 -5.81 3.06 -7.49
CA GLY A 78 -4.85 1.96 -7.39
C GLY A 78 -4.43 1.45 -8.76
N VAL A 79 -3.11 1.36 -8.98
CA VAL A 79 -2.50 0.63 -10.10
C VAL A 79 -1.61 -0.48 -9.56
N CYS A 80 -1.40 -1.54 -10.33
CA CYS A 80 -0.72 -2.71 -9.78
C CYS A 80 0.22 -3.40 -10.78
N CYS A 81 1.27 -4.02 -10.23
CA CYS A 81 2.14 -4.96 -10.91
C CYS A 81 2.15 -6.28 -10.15
N ILE A 82 1.69 -7.36 -10.78
CA ILE A 82 1.65 -8.70 -10.17
C ILE A 82 3.02 -9.35 -10.25
N THR A 83 3.56 -9.76 -9.11
CA THR A 83 4.88 -10.41 -8.99
C THR A 83 4.81 -11.94 -9.03
N ALA A 84 3.70 -12.50 -8.54
CA ALA A 84 3.47 -13.94 -8.50
C ALA A 84 1.98 -14.26 -8.51
N LEU A 85 1.60 -15.39 -9.08
CA LEU A 85 0.27 -15.97 -8.96
C LEU A 85 0.30 -17.04 -7.87
N THR A 86 -0.76 -17.12 -7.05
CA THR A 86 -0.87 -18.17 -6.04
C THR A 86 -2.09 -19.06 -6.29
N VAL A 87 -1.93 -20.34 -5.96
CA VAL A 87 -3.06 -21.23 -5.72
C VAL A 87 -3.33 -21.20 -4.23
N GLN A 88 -4.29 -20.41 -3.83
CA GLN A 88 -4.54 -20.03 -2.44
C GLN A 88 -6.04 -19.93 -2.14
N SER A 89 -6.38 -20.21 -0.89
CA SER A 89 -7.72 -19.99 -0.32
C SER A 89 -7.57 -19.51 1.13
N THR A 90 -8.68 -19.35 1.86
CA THR A 90 -8.63 -19.04 3.31
C THR A 90 -7.92 -20.11 4.14
N GLN A 91 -7.73 -21.32 3.59
CA GLN A 91 -7.04 -22.43 4.25
C GLN A 91 -5.52 -22.41 4.07
N GLY A 92 -4.99 -21.54 3.20
CA GLY A 92 -3.56 -21.34 3.00
C GLY A 92 -3.11 -21.40 1.54
N VAL A 93 -1.81 -21.24 1.35
CA VAL A 93 -1.11 -21.24 0.04
C VAL A 93 -0.67 -22.65 -0.30
N ARG A 94 -1.09 -23.15 -1.47
CA ARG A 94 -0.68 -24.46 -2.00
C ARG A 94 0.46 -24.38 -3.02
N ARG A 95 0.49 -23.31 -3.80
CA ARG A 95 1.49 -23.10 -4.86
C ARG A 95 1.69 -21.62 -5.09
N VAL A 96 2.93 -21.27 -5.40
CA VAL A 96 3.34 -19.93 -5.83
C VAL A 96 4.02 -20.07 -7.19
N GLU A 97 3.65 -19.24 -8.14
CA GLU A 97 4.26 -19.18 -9.47
C GLU A 97 4.67 -17.73 -9.73
N ALA A 98 5.98 -17.47 -9.79
CA ALA A 98 6.48 -16.14 -10.06
C ALA A 98 6.14 -15.71 -11.50
N VAL A 99 5.77 -14.44 -11.69
CA VAL A 99 5.59 -13.85 -13.03
C VAL A 99 6.96 -13.64 -13.66
N ASP A 100 7.03 -13.79 -14.98
CA ASP A 100 8.27 -13.56 -15.74
C ASP A 100 8.82 -12.15 -15.42
N PRO A 101 10.10 -12.07 -14.98
CA PRO A 101 10.75 -10.79 -14.66
C PRO A 101 10.68 -9.76 -15.78
N LYS A 102 10.63 -10.18 -17.04
CA LYS A 102 10.48 -9.29 -18.19
C LYS A 102 9.09 -8.62 -18.22
N ILE A 103 8.03 -9.38 -17.95
CA ILE A 103 6.66 -8.84 -17.88
C ILE A 103 6.56 -7.84 -16.73
N ILE A 104 7.14 -8.15 -15.57
CA ILE A 104 7.15 -7.23 -14.42
C ILE A 104 7.83 -5.92 -14.80
N ARG A 105 9.02 -5.99 -15.41
CA ARG A 105 9.78 -4.81 -15.85
C ARG A 105 8.98 -3.95 -16.82
N GLU A 106 8.44 -4.55 -17.86
CA GLU A 106 7.65 -3.86 -18.90
C GLU A 106 6.40 -3.22 -18.29
N THR A 107 5.68 -3.94 -17.39
CA THR A 107 4.49 -3.40 -16.71
C THR A 107 4.84 -2.17 -15.86
N LEU A 108 5.91 -2.25 -15.05
CA LEU A 108 6.33 -1.13 -14.20
C LEU A 108 6.73 0.09 -15.04
N GLN A 109 7.43 -0.13 -16.15
CA GLN A 109 7.83 0.94 -17.07
C GLN A 109 6.63 1.62 -17.75
N GLU A 110 5.68 0.86 -18.27
CA GLU A 110 4.47 1.41 -18.90
C GLU A 110 3.66 2.25 -17.91
N LEU A 111 3.50 1.77 -16.67
CA LEU A 111 2.74 2.50 -15.67
C LEU A 111 3.35 3.86 -15.32
N VAL A 112 4.67 3.96 -15.14
CA VAL A 112 5.31 5.23 -14.78
C VAL A 112 5.54 6.16 -15.96
N LEU A 113 5.46 5.66 -17.20
CA LEU A 113 5.46 6.50 -18.41
C LEU A 113 4.11 7.18 -18.63
N ASP A 114 3.02 6.56 -18.22
CA ASP A 114 1.65 7.07 -18.40
C ASP A 114 1.13 7.86 -17.17
N LEU A 115 1.47 7.42 -15.95
CA LEU A 115 0.89 7.91 -14.71
C LEU A 115 1.93 8.54 -13.78
N THR A 116 1.53 9.61 -13.10
CA THR A 116 2.30 10.17 -11.98
C THR A 116 1.91 9.45 -10.70
N VAL A 117 2.78 8.55 -10.23
CA VAL A 117 2.58 7.79 -9.00
C VAL A 117 2.90 8.65 -7.78
N ASP A 118 2.01 8.69 -6.79
CA ASP A 118 2.16 9.47 -5.55
C ASP A 118 2.70 8.62 -4.38
N ALA A 119 2.55 7.29 -4.41
CA ALA A 119 3.20 6.36 -3.46
C ALA A 119 3.30 4.94 -4.05
N VAL A 120 4.24 4.16 -3.52
CA VAL A 120 4.45 2.75 -3.91
C VAL A 120 4.36 1.85 -2.68
N HIS A 121 3.51 0.83 -2.74
CA HIS A 121 3.49 -0.28 -1.80
C HIS A 121 4.20 -1.49 -2.44
N ILE A 122 5.12 -2.10 -1.73
CA ILE A 122 5.81 -3.33 -2.15
C ILE A 122 5.47 -4.42 -1.15
N GLY A 123 4.82 -5.50 -1.63
CA GLY A 123 4.49 -6.67 -0.84
C GLY A 123 5.31 -7.90 -1.27
N MET A 124 4.63 -9.06 -1.45
CA MET A 124 5.25 -10.32 -1.82
C MET A 124 5.97 -10.26 -3.17
N LEU A 125 7.25 -10.67 -3.21
CA LEU A 125 8.09 -10.65 -4.42
C LEU A 125 8.39 -12.05 -5.00
N GLY A 126 8.25 -13.12 -4.21
CA GLY A 126 8.35 -14.51 -4.67
C GLY A 126 9.77 -15.07 -4.75
N ASN A 127 10.69 -14.44 -5.48
CA ASN A 127 12.06 -14.94 -5.67
C ASN A 127 13.09 -13.83 -5.93
N ALA A 128 14.37 -14.20 -5.93
CA ALA A 128 15.49 -13.27 -6.13
C ALA A 128 15.45 -12.51 -7.47
N GLN A 129 14.95 -13.12 -8.55
CA GLN A 129 14.91 -12.49 -9.87
C GLN A 129 13.90 -11.33 -9.88
N VAL A 130 12.72 -11.53 -9.27
CA VAL A 130 11.72 -10.49 -9.10
C VAL A 130 12.23 -9.38 -8.18
N VAL A 131 12.89 -9.72 -7.06
CA VAL A 131 13.53 -8.73 -6.18
C VAL A 131 14.52 -7.86 -6.94
N GLN A 132 15.35 -8.47 -7.81
CA GLN A 132 16.31 -7.72 -8.62
C GLN A 132 15.60 -6.73 -9.58
N VAL A 133 14.55 -7.17 -10.28
CA VAL A 133 13.80 -6.29 -11.20
C VAL A 133 13.16 -5.13 -10.46
N VAL A 134 12.58 -5.38 -9.28
CA VAL A 134 11.97 -4.31 -8.47
C VAL A 134 13.03 -3.37 -7.93
N ALA A 135 14.18 -3.86 -7.47
CA ALA A 135 15.30 -3.01 -7.06
C ALA A 135 15.81 -2.12 -8.20
N ASP A 136 16.05 -2.70 -9.38
CA ASP A 136 16.46 -1.96 -10.59
C ASP A 136 15.45 -0.88 -10.96
N PHE A 137 14.14 -1.15 -10.80
CA PHE A 137 13.07 -0.19 -11.05
C PHE A 137 13.08 0.96 -10.05
N LEU A 138 13.28 0.70 -8.76
CA LEU A 138 13.35 1.73 -7.72
C LEU A 138 14.59 2.62 -7.82
N GLU A 139 15.70 2.07 -8.34
CA GLU A 139 16.94 2.83 -8.58
C GLU A 139 16.82 3.78 -9.78
N GLN A 140 15.86 3.57 -10.66
CA GLN A 140 15.69 4.39 -11.86
C GLN A 140 15.26 5.82 -11.54
N THR A 141 15.77 6.73 -12.32
CA THR A 141 15.31 8.10 -12.35
C THR A 141 14.12 8.20 -13.32
N LEU A 142 12.98 8.64 -12.82
CA LEU A 142 11.79 8.87 -13.63
C LEU A 142 11.99 10.01 -14.64
N PRO A 143 11.15 10.11 -15.68
CA PRO A 143 11.13 11.26 -16.57
C PRO A 143 11.01 12.56 -15.76
N GLY A 144 11.94 13.50 -15.96
CA GLY A 144 12.02 14.74 -15.19
C GLY A 144 13.01 14.71 -14.00
N GLY A 145 13.74 13.60 -13.78
CA GLY A 145 14.81 13.54 -12.80
C GLY A 145 14.37 13.18 -11.38
N ALA A 146 13.09 12.88 -11.17
CA ALA A 146 12.55 12.50 -9.87
C ALA A 146 12.74 11.00 -9.56
N ARG A 147 12.73 10.67 -8.27
CA ARG A 147 12.57 9.29 -7.79
C ARG A 147 11.10 9.01 -7.47
N LEU A 148 10.73 7.73 -7.39
CA LEU A 148 9.41 7.32 -6.91
C LEU A 148 9.20 7.81 -5.48
N PRO A 149 8.10 8.53 -5.19
CA PRO A 149 7.81 9.02 -3.84
C PRO A 149 7.25 7.90 -2.96
N HIS A 150 7.42 8.03 -1.67
CA HIS A 150 6.72 7.25 -0.64
C HIS A 150 6.74 5.73 -0.88
N VAL A 151 7.94 5.14 -0.99
CA VAL A 151 8.09 3.69 -1.13
C VAL A 151 7.93 3.01 0.22
N VAL A 152 6.84 2.27 0.41
CA VAL A 152 6.55 1.46 1.60
C VAL A 152 6.80 -0.01 1.29
N LEU A 153 7.74 -0.63 1.99
CA LEU A 153 8.09 -2.04 1.86
C LEU A 153 7.49 -2.87 2.98
N ASP A 154 6.54 -3.75 2.64
CA ASP A 154 6.10 -4.86 3.49
C ASP A 154 6.96 -6.09 3.16
N PRO A 155 7.97 -6.45 3.97
CA PRO A 155 8.95 -7.47 3.62
C PRO A 155 8.41 -8.88 3.83
N ILE A 156 7.40 -9.25 3.06
CA ILE A 156 6.69 -10.53 3.19
C ILE A 156 7.62 -11.70 2.87
N LEU A 157 7.99 -12.45 3.91
CA LEU A 157 8.84 -13.64 3.81
C LEU A 157 8.03 -14.93 3.86
N LYS A 158 6.93 -14.94 4.66
CA LYS A 158 6.05 -16.11 4.86
C LYS A 158 4.59 -15.71 4.80
N SER A 159 3.75 -16.65 4.37
CA SER A 159 2.30 -16.49 4.45
C SER A 159 1.80 -16.63 5.89
N SER A 160 0.58 -16.17 6.17
CA SER A 160 -0.10 -16.40 7.47
C SER A 160 -0.26 -17.89 7.81
N SER A 161 -0.21 -18.78 6.81
CA SER A 161 -0.24 -20.24 6.99
C SER A 161 1.15 -20.88 7.12
N GLY A 162 2.24 -20.07 7.12
CA GLY A 162 3.62 -20.52 7.31
C GLY A 162 4.37 -20.94 6.04
N ALA A 163 3.74 -20.87 4.86
CA ALA A 163 4.43 -21.16 3.60
C ALA A 163 5.48 -20.09 3.29
N ASP A 164 6.66 -20.48 2.81
CA ASP A 164 7.69 -19.56 2.35
C ASP A 164 7.21 -18.84 1.07
N LEU A 165 7.27 -17.50 1.09
CA LEU A 165 6.84 -16.63 -0.01
C LEU A 165 7.99 -15.87 -0.66
N LEU A 166 9.19 -15.95 -0.07
CA LEU A 166 10.43 -15.43 -0.64
C LEU A 166 11.56 -16.42 -0.33
N ASP A 167 12.34 -16.78 -1.35
CA ASP A 167 13.48 -17.66 -1.17
C ASP A 167 14.65 -16.96 -0.41
N ALA A 168 15.60 -17.77 0.09
CA ALA A 168 16.73 -17.26 0.87
C ALA A 168 17.63 -16.30 0.05
N ALA A 169 17.74 -16.49 -1.25
CA ALA A 169 18.49 -15.61 -2.14
C ALA A 169 17.76 -14.27 -2.31
N GLY A 170 16.44 -14.30 -2.49
CA GLY A 170 15.58 -13.12 -2.54
C GLY A 170 15.61 -12.34 -1.23
N THR A 171 15.58 -13.02 -0.08
CA THR A 171 15.69 -12.36 1.24
C THR A 171 17.01 -11.59 1.38
N ARG A 172 18.14 -12.20 1.01
CA ARG A 172 19.44 -11.51 1.03
C ARG A 172 19.48 -10.31 0.09
N LEU A 173 18.88 -10.44 -1.08
CA LEU A 173 18.84 -9.38 -2.08
C LEU A 173 17.90 -8.24 -1.65
N LEU A 174 16.75 -8.57 -1.07
CA LEU A 174 15.81 -7.60 -0.49
C LEU A 174 16.48 -6.75 0.58
N ILE A 175 17.22 -7.38 1.51
CA ILE A 175 17.98 -6.67 2.54
C ILE A 175 19.01 -5.72 1.91
N LYS A 176 19.77 -6.23 0.93
CA LYS A 176 20.90 -5.48 0.35
C LYS A 176 20.47 -4.36 -0.60
N LYS A 177 19.37 -4.56 -1.34
CA LYS A 177 18.99 -3.73 -2.48
C LYS A 177 17.70 -2.93 -2.27
N VAL A 178 16.66 -3.52 -1.67
CA VAL A 178 15.33 -2.89 -1.60
C VAL A 178 15.14 -2.11 -0.31
N ILE A 179 15.57 -2.63 0.84
CA ILE A 179 15.48 -1.93 2.13
C ILE A 179 16.09 -0.52 2.06
N PRO A 180 17.30 -0.29 1.49
CA PRO A 180 17.88 1.05 1.41
C PRO A 180 17.13 2.02 0.47
N LEU A 181 16.27 1.52 -0.39
CA LEU A 181 15.48 2.32 -1.34
C LEU A 181 14.07 2.64 -0.81
N ALA A 182 13.64 1.94 0.24
CA ALA A 182 12.34 2.17 0.85
C ALA A 182 12.36 3.36 1.81
N GLU A 183 11.33 4.21 1.74
CA GLU A 183 11.12 5.26 2.75
C GLU A 183 10.72 4.66 4.09
N VAL A 184 9.87 3.61 4.08
CA VAL A 184 9.42 2.92 5.29
C VAL A 184 9.43 1.42 5.06
N VAL A 185 9.97 0.67 6.02
CA VAL A 185 9.92 -0.80 6.06
C VAL A 185 9.00 -1.24 7.20
N THR A 186 8.05 -2.16 6.93
CA THR A 186 6.98 -2.53 7.88
C THR A 186 6.99 -4.01 8.29
N PRO A 187 8.10 -4.57 8.81
CA PRO A 187 8.16 -5.97 9.20
C PRO A 187 7.25 -6.28 10.40
N ASN A 188 6.68 -7.48 10.43
CA ASN A 188 6.17 -8.07 11.67
C ASN A 188 7.32 -8.63 12.52
N LEU A 189 7.01 -9.14 13.74
CA LEU A 189 8.02 -9.67 14.66
C LEU A 189 8.86 -10.81 14.04
N GLY A 190 8.19 -11.72 13.30
CA GLY A 190 8.87 -12.85 12.64
C GLY A 190 9.79 -12.38 11.51
N GLU A 191 9.33 -11.46 10.70
CA GLU A 191 10.12 -10.85 9.62
C GLU A 191 11.29 -10.03 10.17
N ALA A 192 11.05 -9.21 11.19
CA ALA A 192 12.11 -8.48 11.89
C ALA A 192 13.18 -9.44 12.44
N SER A 193 12.75 -10.58 13.00
CA SER A 193 13.70 -11.60 13.49
C SER A 193 14.57 -12.17 12.37
N VAL A 194 13.98 -12.48 11.20
CA VAL A 194 14.73 -13.01 10.05
C VAL A 194 15.67 -11.95 9.47
N LEU A 195 15.18 -10.73 9.27
CA LEU A 195 15.95 -9.63 8.66
C LEU A 195 17.14 -9.21 9.52
N THR A 196 17.01 -9.27 10.85
CA THR A 196 18.06 -8.83 11.79
C THR A 196 18.93 -9.98 12.30
N GLY A 197 18.52 -11.23 12.06
CA GLY A 197 19.21 -12.42 12.55
C GLY A 197 19.08 -12.64 14.08
N SER A 198 18.11 -12.01 14.75
CA SER A 198 17.88 -12.11 16.20
C SER A 198 16.40 -12.20 16.51
N ALA A 199 16.03 -12.98 17.52
CA ALA A 199 14.64 -13.11 17.94
C ALA A 199 14.05 -11.74 18.35
N VAL A 200 12.80 -11.49 17.96
CA VAL A 200 12.05 -10.27 18.30
C VAL A 200 10.70 -10.71 18.86
N THR A 201 10.55 -10.68 20.19
CA THR A 201 9.38 -11.17 20.93
C THR A 201 8.86 -10.16 21.97
N SER A 202 9.60 -9.07 22.18
CA SER A 202 9.28 -8.02 23.16
C SER A 202 9.47 -6.62 22.54
N LEU A 203 8.93 -5.60 23.24
CA LEU A 203 9.09 -4.21 22.81
C LEU A 203 10.56 -3.75 22.81
N ASP A 204 11.36 -4.24 23.77
CA ASP A 204 12.77 -3.87 23.84
C ASP A 204 13.57 -4.51 22.70
N GLU A 205 13.28 -5.77 22.35
CA GLU A 205 13.84 -6.42 21.15
C GLU A 205 13.37 -5.76 19.86
N MET A 206 12.13 -5.22 19.80
CA MET A 206 11.69 -4.39 18.65
C MET A 206 12.56 -3.12 18.50
N ARG A 207 12.93 -2.47 19.60
CA ARG A 207 13.81 -1.29 19.57
C ARG A 207 15.21 -1.63 19.05
N GLU A 208 15.77 -2.75 19.53
CA GLU A 208 17.07 -3.24 19.03
C GLU A 208 17.00 -3.62 17.56
N ALA A 209 15.95 -4.34 17.14
CA ALA A 209 15.72 -4.73 15.75
C ALA A 209 15.58 -3.49 14.84
N ALA A 210 14.87 -2.45 15.27
CA ALA A 210 14.78 -1.21 14.52
C ALA A 210 16.16 -0.57 14.30
N GLY A 211 17.00 -0.52 15.34
CA GLY A 211 18.39 -0.03 15.23
C GLY A 211 19.23 -0.83 14.22
N ARG A 212 19.05 -2.16 14.19
CA ARG A 212 19.72 -3.03 13.19
C ARG A 212 19.20 -2.79 11.79
N LEU A 213 17.88 -2.63 11.62
CA LEU A 213 17.29 -2.32 10.32
C LEU A 213 17.77 -0.97 9.79
N HIS A 214 17.94 0.05 10.64
CA HIS A 214 18.59 1.31 10.25
C HIS A 214 20.05 1.08 9.80
N SER A 215 20.78 0.21 10.47
CA SER A 215 22.16 -0.16 10.07
C SER A 215 22.20 -0.90 8.72
N LEU A 216 21.10 -1.56 8.33
CA LEU A 216 20.93 -2.20 7.01
C LEU A 216 20.45 -1.20 5.93
N GLY A 217 20.27 0.07 6.27
CA GLY A 217 19.90 1.14 5.34
C GLY A 217 18.43 1.56 5.36
N ALA A 218 17.59 1.00 6.24
CA ALA A 218 16.20 1.44 6.35
C ALA A 218 16.13 2.88 6.85
N ALA A 219 15.46 3.78 6.10
CA ALA A 219 15.29 5.17 6.51
C ALA A 219 14.33 5.29 7.71
N ASN A 220 13.18 4.62 7.63
CA ASN A 220 12.22 4.54 8.72
C ASN A 220 11.71 3.08 8.85
N VAL A 221 11.35 2.67 10.07
CA VAL A 221 10.96 1.31 10.40
C VAL A 221 9.68 1.32 11.22
N VAL A 222 8.69 0.52 10.82
CA VAL A 222 7.51 0.24 11.64
C VAL A 222 7.45 -1.25 11.92
N ILE A 223 7.84 -1.69 13.11
CA ILE A 223 7.71 -3.10 13.49
C ILE A 223 6.30 -3.32 14.05
N THR A 224 5.52 -4.20 13.40
CA THR A 224 4.15 -4.49 13.82
C THR A 224 4.13 -5.63 14.84
N GLY A 225 3.60 -5.35 16.03
CA GLY A 225 3.57 -6.28 17.16
C GLY A 225 2.17 -6.80 17.51
N GLY A 226 1.34 -7.08 16.50
CA GLY A 226 -0.02 -7.58 16.69
C GLY A 226 -0.12 -8.92 17.45
N HIS A 227 0.97 -9.67 17.55
CA HIS A 227 1.06 -10.93 18.32
C HIS A 227 1.48 -10.75 19.78
N LEU A 228 1.91 -9.55 20.21
CA LEU A 228 2.20 -9.25 21.60
C LEU A 228 0.92 -9.29 22.46
N GLU A 229 1.06 -9.43 23.76
CA GLU A 229 -0.07 -9.43 24.71
C GLU A 229 -0.94 -8.17 24.56
N LYS A 230 -0.30 -7.01 24.42
CA LYS A 230 -0.90 -5.76 23.93
C LYS A 230 -0.39 -5.51 22.52
N ALA A 231 -1.29 -5.42 21.53
CA ALA A 231 -0.94 -5.15 20.15
C ALA A 231 -0.23 -3.78 20.03
N SER A 232 1.12 -3.81 20.10
CA SER A 232 1.96 -2.62 20.14
C SER A 232 2.82 -2.58 18.87
N ASP A 233 2.73 -1.50 18.08
CA ASP A 233 3.60 -1.28 16.95
C ASP A 233 4.64 -0.22 17.33
N LEU A 234 5.87 -0.41 16.89
CA LEU A 234 6.99 0.50 17.11
C LEU A 234 7.33 1.20 15.80
N LEU A 235 7.20 2.53 15.77
CA LEU A 235 7.79 3.37 14.75
C LEU A 235 9.16 3.85 15.22
N SER A 236 10.18 3.68 14.38
CA SER A 236 11.51 4.29 14.53
C SER A 236 11.82 5.09 13.29
N PHE A 237 12.06 6.40 13.42
CA PHE A 237 12.23 7.32 12.31
C PHE A 237 13.31 8.36 12.57
N ALA A 238 13.95 8.83 11.48
CA ALA A 238 15.00 9.82 11.56
C ALA A 238 14.43 11.23 11.78
N THR A 239 15.00 11.97 12.72
CA THR A 239 14.75 13.39 12.91
C THR A 239 16.05 14.17 12.84
N ALA A 240 15.96 15.51 12.79
CA ALA A 240 17.14 16.38 12.85
C ALA A 240 17.97 16.21 14.14
N ARG A 241 17.38 15.64 15.19
CA ARG A 241 18.02 15.39 16.49
C ARG A 241 18.54 13.96 16.65
N GLY A 242 18.37 13.12 15.65
CA GLY A 242 18.67 11.69 15.66
C GLY A 242 17.42 10.82 15.53
N PRO A 243 17.54 9.49 15.60
CA PRO A 243 16.40 8.60 15.50
C PRO A 243 15.47 8.74 16.74
N GLU A 244 14.19 8.94 16.48
CA GLU A 244 13.14 8.96 17.50
C GLU A 244 12.29 7.69 17.38
N GLN A 245 11.64 7.30 18.48
CA GLN A 245 10.79 6.11 18.55
C GLN A 245 9.46 6.43 19.19
N GLU A 246 8.38 5.98 18.55
CA GLU A 246 7.02 6.07 19.05
C GLU A 246 6.37 4.69 19.12
N VAL A 247 5.54 4.46 20.13
CA VAL A 247 4.83 3.19 20.34
C VAL A 247 3.33 3.41 20.25
N PHE A 248 2.70 2.77 19.27
CA PHE A 248 1.26 2.80 19.04
C PHE A 248 0.62 1.54 19.63
N LYS A 249 -0.15 1.71 20.70
CA LYS A 249 -0.84 0.62 21.40
C LYS A 249 -2.29 0.53 20.97
N ALA A 250 -2.81 -0.68 20.84
CA ALA A 250 -4.23 -0.96 20.65
C ALA A 250 -4.61 -2.22 21.44
N ASP A 251 -5.89 -2.35 21.75
CA ASP A 251 -6.40 -3.60 22.31
C ASP A 251 -6.32 -4.71 21.27
N ARG A 252 -5.88 -5.89 21.73
CA ARG A 252 -5.78 -7.05 20.85
C ARG A 252 -7.18 -7.51 20.45
N GLN A 253 -7.46 -7.47 19.15
CA GLN A 253 -8.70 -7.99 18.58
C GLN A 253 -8.65 -9.53 18.57
N ARG A 254 -9.63 -10.19 19.20
CA ARG A 254 -9.82 -11.63 19.08
C ARG A 254 -10.68 -11.91 17.85
N SER A 255 -10.04 -12.21 16.73
CA SER A 255 -10.72 -12.48 15.46
C SER A 255 -10.01 -13.58 14.69
N ASN A 256 -10.78 -14.42 14.00
CA ASN A 256 -10.26 -15.38 13.02
C ASN A 256 -10.10 -14.75 11.64
N SER A 257 -10.42 -13.45 11.48
CA SER A 257 -10.35 -12.71 10.22
C SER A 257 -9.16 -11.75 10.26
N THR A 258 -7.96 -12.31 10.23
CA THR A 258 -6.69 -11.56 10.32
C THR A 258 -5.80 -11.76 9.08
N HIS A 259 -6.29 -12.49 8.06
CA HIS A 259 -5.57 -12.67 6.81
C HIS A 259 -5.39 -11.35 6.08
N GLY A 260 -4.14 -10.99 5.73
CA GLY A 260 -3.79 -9.76 5.03
C GLY A 260 -3.68 -8.50 5.91
N THR A 261 -3.62 -8.63 7.24
CA THR A 261 -3.47 -7.51 8.18
C THR A 261 -2.22 -6.67 7.88
N GLY A 262 -1.05 -7.30 7.62
CA GLY A 262 0.21 -6.61 7.27
C GLY A 262 0.07 -5.84 5.96
N CYS A 263 -0.39 -6.52 4.89
CA CYS A 263 -0.60 -5.89 3.59
C CYS A 263 -1.55 -4.68 3.67
N ALA A 264 -2.69 -4.84 4.39
CA ALA A 264 -3.64 -3.74 4.58
C ALA A 264 -3.04 -2.56 5.36
N PHE A 265 -2.19 -2.83 6.36
CA PHE A 265 -1.47 -1.80 7.11
C PHE A 265 -0.48 -1.04 6.22
N ALA A 266 0.41 -1.75 5.52
CA ALA A 266 1.43 -1.14 4.67
C ALA A 266 0.81 -0.38 3.50
N THR A 267 -0.25 -0.92 2.88
CA THR A 267 -0.98 -0.23 1.80
C THR A 267 -1.71 1.02 2.31
N ALA A 268 -2.35 0.96 3.49
CA ALA A 268 -2.98 2.13 4.10
C ALA A 268 -1.94 3.22 4.44
N LEU A 269 -0.76 2.82 4.91
CA LEU A 269 0.37 3.73 5.16
C LEU A 269 0.79 4.44 3.87
N ALA A 270 0.97 3.70 2.76
CA ALA A 270 1.27 4.30 1.46
C ALA A 270 0.18 5.29 1.02
N CYS A 271 -1.10 4.97 1.20
CA CYS A 271 -2.20 5.88 0.90
C CYS A 271 -2.17 7.17 1.73
N HIS A 272 -1.90 7.06 3.04
CA HIS A 272 -1.81 8.23 3.91
C HIS A 272 -0.63 9.13 3.55
N LEU A 273 0.52 8.55 3.19
CA LEU A 273 1.67 9.30 2.69
C LEU A 273 1.35 9.97 1.34
N ALA A 274 0.68 9.28 0.41
CA ALA A 274 0.20 9.86 -0.86
C ALA A 274 -0.75 11.05 -0.66
N HIS A 275 -1.51 11.07 0.43
CA HIS A 275 -2.32 12.22 0.85
C HIS A 275 -1.51 13.34 1.53
N GLY A 276 -0.18 13.21 1.64
CA GLY A 276 0.71 14.22 2.22
C GLY A 276 0.71 14.27 3.75
N ARG A 277 0.30 13.20 4.43
CA ARG A 277 0.35 13.12 5.90
C ARG A 277 1.76 12.85 6.38
N GLY A 278 2.13 13.38 7.54
CA GLY A 278 3.39 13.06 8.19
C GLY A 278 3.45 11.59 8.66
N LEU A 279 4.65 11.00 8.69
CA LEU A 279 4.83 9.57 8.95
C LEU A 279 4.19 9.08 10.26
N PRO A 280 4.35 9.74 11.43
CA PRO A 280 3.70 9.27 12.67
C PRO A 280 2.17 9.27 12.58
N GLU A 281 1.57 10.31 11.97
CA GLU A 281 0.12 10.37 11.74
C GLU A 281 -0.33 9.26 10.77
N ALA A 282 0.40 9.04 9.70
CA ALA A 282 0.11 8.00 8.71
C ALA A 282 0.13 6.58 9.35
N VAL A 283 1.10 6.30 10.21
CA VAL A 283 1.19 5.05 10.98
C VAL A 283 0.00 4.88 11.92
N LEU A 284 -0.34 5.91 12.69
CA LEU A 284 -1.50 5.89 13.59
C LEU A 284 -2.80 5.60 12.84
N LEU A 285 -3.05 6.33 11.74
CA LEU A 285 -4.27 6.19 10.95
C LEU A 285 -4.36 4.81 10.28
N SER A 286 -3.24 4.24 9.83
CA SER A 286 -3.17 2.89 9.28
C SER A 286 -3.52 1.84 10.34
N LYS A 287 -3.01 1.99 11.57
CA LYS A 287 -3.36 1.12 12.70
C LYS A 287 -4.85 1.20 13.04
N VAL A 288 -5.41 2.40 13.09
CA VAL A 288 -6.85 2.62 13.34
C VAL A 288 -7.69 1.96 12.23
N TYR A 289 -7.32 2.14 10.97
CA TYR A 289 -8.00 1.51 9.83
C TYR A 289 -8.02 -0.01 9.95
N VAL A 290 -6.86 -0.64 10.17
CA VAL A 290 -6.74 -2.10 10.29
C VAL A 290 -7.54 -2.62 11.48
N SER A 291 -7.44 -1.97 12.64
CA SER A 291 -8.21 -2.35 13.84
C SER A 291 -9.72 -2.32 13.57
N ALA A 292 -10.21 -1.29 12.91
CA ALA A 292 -11.61 -1.17 12.54
C ALA A 292 -12.02 -2.22 11.47
N ALA A 293 -11.15 -2.50 10.49
CA ALA A 293 -11.39 -3.51 9.47
C ALA A 293 -11.48 -4.93 10.06
N ILE A 294 -10.68 -5.26 11.09
CA ILE A 294 -10.76 -6.50 11.85
C ILE A 294 -12.08 -6.57 12.64
N SER A 295 -12.44 -5.49 13.37
CA SER A 295 -13.66 -5.44 14.19
C SER A 295 -14.95 -5.57 13.40
N ASN A 296 -14.94 -5.16 12.12
CA ASN A 296 -16.08 -5.25 11.21
C ASN A 296 -15.99 -6.45 10.25
N ALA A 297 -15.01 -7.35 10.44
CA ALA A 297 -14.84 -8.50 9.59
C ALA A 297 -16.01 -9.50 9.75
N TYR A 298 -16.24 -10.28 8.72
CA TYR A 298 -17.26 -11.32 8.67
C TYR A 298 -16.62 -12.68 8.36
N PRO A 299 -17.19 -13.78 8.82
CA PRO A 299 -16.65 -15.12 8.53
C PRO A 299 -16.75 -15.40 7.04
N LEU A 300 -15.64 -15.87 6.45
CA LEU A 300 -15.56 -16.26 5.05
C LEU A 300 -14.63 -17.47 4.89
N GLY A 301 -15.11 -18.50 4.22
CA GLY A 301 -14.36 -19.74 4.02
C GLY A 301 -14.21 -20.58 5.29
N HIS A 302 -13.28 -21.54 5.25
CA HIS A 302 -13.06 -22.51 6.33
C HIS A 302 -11.72 -22.33 7.06
N GLY A 303 -10.95 -21.32 6.70
CA GLY A 303 -9.66 -21.00 7.30
C GLY A 303 -9.63 -19.62 7.95
N VAL A 304 -8.49 -18.94 7.88
CA VAL A 304 -8.35 -17.56 8.38
C VAL A 304 -9.02 -16.61 7.40
N GLY A 305 -10.08 -15.94 7.85
CA GLY A 305 -10.86 -15.01 7.04
C GLY A 305 -10.13 -13.69 6.76
N PRO A 306 -10.58 -12.93 5.74
CA PRO A 306 -10.03 -11.62 5.41
C PRO A 306 -10.57 -10.52 6.32
N LEU A 307 -9.90 -9.38 6.31
CA LEU A 307 -10.40 -8.13 6.86
C LEU A 307 -11.62 -7.61 6.07
N HIS A 308 -12.44 -6.78 6.68
CA HIS A 308 -13.45 -6.02 5.94
C HIS A 308 -12.88 -4.69 5.44
N HIS A 309 -12.12 -4.71 4.35
CA HIS A 309 -11.42 -3.54 3.79
C HIS A 309 -12.35 -2.34 3.54
N LEU A 310 -13.60 -2.58 3.12
CA LEU A 310 -14.59 -1.57 2.77
C LEU A 310 -15.63 -1.31 3.88
N TYR A 311 -15.29 -1.52 5.15
CA TYR A 311 -16.22 -1.41 6.28
C TYR A 311 -16.90 -0.02 6.37
N ARG A 312 -16.22 1.04 5.97
CA ARG A 312 -16.76 2.41 5.98
C ARG A 312 -17.98 2.56 5.06
N MET A 313 -17.95 1.93 3.88
CA MET A 313 -19.09 1.93 2.95
C MET A 313 -20.31 1.20 3.53
N SER A 314 -20.10 0.14 4.29
CA SER A 314 -21.17 -0.60 4.97
C SER A 314 -21.80 0.20 6.11
N GLN A 315 -21.00 1.01 6.83
CA GLN A 315 -21.49 1.88 7.90
C GLN A 315 -22.35 3.02 7.35
N GLN A 316 -21.95 3.64 6.24
CA GLN A 316 -22.73 4.70 5.58
C GLN A 316 -24.11 4.20 5.12
N ARG A 317 -24.19 2.98 4.60
CA ARG A 317 -25.49 2.35 4.22
C ARG A 317 -26.40 2.14 5.43
N ARG A 318 -25.85 1.72 6.58
CA ARG A 318 -26.66 1.51 7.81
C ARG A 318 -27.19 2.84 8.37
N SER A 319 -26.39 3.90 8.36
CA SER A 319 -26.84 5.22 8.81
C SER A 319 -27.89 5.84 7.89
N SER A 320 -27.81 5.64 6.57
CA SER A 320 -28.82 6.14 5.63
C SER A 320 -30.14 5.38 5.70
N SER A 321 -30.14 4.06 6.00
CA SER A 321 -31.38 3.29 6.17
C SER A 321 -32.13 3.65 7.46
N VAL A 322 -31.42 3.96 8.55
CA VAL A 322 -32.05 4.41 9.82
C VAL A 322 -32.73 5.76 9.67
N VAL A 323 -32.16 6.68 8.88
CA VAL A 323 -32.77 8.00 8.62
C VAL A 323 -34.05 7.87 7.78
N SER A 324 -34.07 6.99 6.78
CA SER A 324 -35.26 6.78 5.93
C SER A 324 -36.41 6.10 6.66
N GLU A 325 -36.18 5.22 7.64
CA GLU A 325 -37.22 4.60 8.48
C GLU A 325 -37.80 5.60 9.50
N GLY A 326 -37.01 6.54 10.00
CA GLY A 326 -37.46 7.61 10.91
C GLY A 326 -38.41 8.60 10.23
N GLU A 327 -38.16 8.96 8.98
CA GLU A 327 -39.04 9.87 8.22
C GLU A 327 -40.41 9.24 7.86
N HIS A 328 -40.48 7.96 7.64
CA HIS A 328 -41.73 7.27 7.37
C HIS A 328 -42.61 7.01 8.62
N ALA A 329 -41.99 7.04 9.81
CA ALA A 329 -42.75 6.92 11.07
C ALA A 329 -43.47 8.21 11.46
N HIS A 330 -42.93 9.40 11.08
CA HIS A 330 -43.52 10.70 11.40
C HIS A 330 -44.64 11.15 10.41
N SER A 331 -44.77 10.50 9.28
CA SER A 331 -45.82 10.84 8.28
C SER A 331 -47.13 10.06 8.46
N ARG A 332 -47.27 9.23 9.51
CA ARG A 332 -48.44 8.41 9.81
C ARG A 332 -49.12 8.71 11.16
N SER A 333 -48.76 9.85 11.78
CA SER A 333 -49.46 10.33 13.00
C SER A 333 -50.35 11.53 12.71
#